data_168162b949d2a494bae8f7cd3bd36610
#
_entry.id   168162b949d2a494bae8f7cd3bd36610
#
_cell.length_a   1.000
_cell.length_b   1.000
_cell.length_c   1.000
_cell.angle_alpha   90.00
_cell.angle_beta   90.00
_cell.angle_gamma   90.00
#
_symmetry.space_group_name_H-M   'P 1'
#
loop_
_entity.id
_entity.type
_entity.pdbx_description
1 polymer ?
#
loop_
_entity_poly.entity_id
_entity_poly.type
_entity_poly.pdbx_seq_one_letter_code
_entity_poly.pdbx_strand_id
1 'polypeptide(L)'
;YIPRFEEKECIKKIMDICARESIHAVIPLSNKAVEFLDENRQPFRAKNIYLYLQERETIAICHDKRRLAEFLTAAKILVPTTAQPGSLKNNFPLFTKRRRGEGGNNCFIVENQGELEFYSRKYPDNLFQEYLRGKEYSIDWFSDRAGNPILIVPRERIMVRNGEVWESRVHMDKGLIDA
;
A
#
# COMPACT_ATOMS: atom_id res chain seq x y z
N TYR A 1 17.95 12.01 -17.12
CA TYR A 1 16.94 11.05 -17.54
C TYR A 1 17.22 9.69 -16.91
N ILE A 2 16.20 9.07 -16.34
CA ILE A 2 16.23 7.70 -15.82
C ILE A 2 15.26 6.88 -16.68
N PRO A 3 15.67 5.73 -17.24
CA PRO A 3 14.79 4.82 -17.96
C PRO A 3 13.65 4.30 -17.08
N ARG A 4 12.63 3.69 -17.69
CA ARG A 4 11.57 3.03 -16.93
C ARG A 4 12.13 1.84 -16.15
N PHE A 5 11.52 1.49 -15.03
CA PHE A 5 11.99 0.40 -14.17
C PHE A 5 12.05 -0.97 -14.88
N GLU A 6 11.22 -1.16 -15.89
CA GLU A 6 11.17 -2.39 -16.69
C GLU A 6 12.33 -2.50 -17.72
N GLU A 7 13.05 -1.40 -17.93
CA GLU A 7 14.18 -1.37 -18.90
C GLU A 7 15.48 -1.87 -18.23
N LYS A 8 16.18 -2.78 -18.90
CA LYS A 8 17.43 -3.40 -18.39
C LYS A 8 18.50 -2.39 -18.00
N GLU A 9 18.54 -1.24 -18.67
CA GLU A 9 19.53 -0.17 -18.42
C GLU A 9 19.20 0.68 -17.18
N CYS A 10 18.01 0.52 -16.59
CA CYS A 10 17.54 1.38 -15.50
C CYS A 10 18.48 1.32 -14.29
N ILE A 11 18.79 0.12 -13.80
CA ILE A 11 19.66 -0.05 -12.63
C ILE A 11 21.07 0.51 -12.87
N LYS A 12 21.64 0.25 -14.05
CA LYS A 12 22.96 0.78 -14.42
C LYS A 12 22.94 2.31 -14.40
N LYS A 13 21.92 2.91 -15.00
CA LYS A 13 21.78 4.38 -15.05
C LYS A 13 21.63 5.01 -13.68
N ILE A 14 20.85 4.38 -12.79
CA ILE A 14 20.73 4.83 -11.40
C ILE A 14 22.09 4.75 -10.70
N MET A 15 22.82 3.65 -10.85
CA MET A 15 24.14 3.47 -10.24
C MET A 15 25.15 4.48 -10.78
N ASP A 16 25.14 4.78 -12.08
CA ASP A 16 26.01 5.81 -12.70
C ASP A 16 25.69 7.20 -12.12
N ILE A 17 24.42 7.53 -11.92
CA ILE A 17 23.99 8.78 -11.27
C ILE A 17 24.49 8.82 -9.83
N CYS A 18 24.29 7.75 -9.07
CA CYS A 18 24.74 7.66 -7.68
C CYS A 18 26.24 7.88 -7.55
N ALA A 19 27.03 7.31 -8.46
CA ALA A 19 28.47 7.49 -8.46
C ALA A 19 28.88 8.92 -8.84
N ARG A 20 28.29 9.48 -9.90
CA ARG A 20 28.61 10.83 -10.38
C ARG A 20 28.27 11.93 -9.37
N GLU A 21 27.10 11.79 -8.73
CA GLU A 21 26.57 12.80 -7.80
C GLU A 21 26.91 12.50 -6.32
N SER A 22 27.76 11.49 -6.08
CA SER A 22 28.15 11.06 -4.71
C SER A 22 26.94 10.79 -3.80
N ILE A 23 25.92 10.08 -4.33
CA ILE A 23 24.71 9.75 -3.58
C ILE A 23 24.99 8.67 -2.54
N HIS A 24 24.65 8.92 -1.29
CA HIS A 24 24.80 7.98 -0.17
C HIS A 24 23.51 7.29 0.25
N ALA A 25 22.34 7.79 -0.16
CA ALA A 25 21.06 7.21 0.15
C ALA A 25 20.06 7.39 -1.00
N VAL A 26 19.18 6.41 -1.19
CA VAL A 26 18.08 6.44 -2.17
C VAL A 26 16.77 6.17 -1.46
N ILE A 27 15.79 7.03 -1.69
CA ILE A 27 14.44 6.96 -1.10
C ILE A 27 13.43 6.73 -2.22
N PRO A 28 12.71 5.59 -2.24
CA PRO A 28 11.64 5.36 -3.21
C PRO A 28 10.40 6.19 -2.84
N LEU A 29 9.75 6.78 -3.84
CA LEU A 29 8.53 7.58 -3.67
C LEU A 29 7.28 6.92 -4.29
N SER A 30 7.39 5.68 -4.77
CA SER A 30 6.26 4.93 -5.32
C SER A 30 6.42 3.45 -5.08
N ASN A 31 5.31 2.70 -5.09
CA ASN A 31 5.34 1.24 -4.94
C ASN A 31 6.20 0.56 -6.00
N LYS A 32 6.16 1.02 -7.25
CA LYS A 32 7.02 0.50 -8.32
C LYS A 32 8.51 0.74 -8.03
N ALA A 33 8.87 1.89 -7.47
CA ALA A 33 10.25 2.16 -7.07
C ALA A 33 10.67 1.27 -5.88
N VAL A 34 9.78 1.02 -4.92
CA VAL A 34 10.03 0.09 -3.81
C VAL A 34 10.31 -1.31 -4.35
N GLU A 35 9.43 -1.84 -5.22
CA GLU A 35 9.60 -3.17 -5.83
C GLU A 35 10.91 -3.27 -6.61
N PHE A 36 11.18 -2.31 -7.49
CA PHE A 36 12.40 -2.27 -8.29
C PHE A 36 13.67 -2.23 -7.42
N LEU A 37 13.71 -1.38 -6.40
CA LEU A 37 14.88 -1.27 -5.53
C LEU A 37 15.02 -2.49 -4.61
N ASP A 38 13.91 -3.12 -4.19
CA ASP A 38 13.95 -4.36 -3.41
C ASP A 38 14.56 -5.52 -4.20
N GLU A 39 14.22 -5.65 -5.48
CA GLU A 39 14.81 -6.63 -6.38
C GLU A 39 16.30 -6.37 -6.64
N ASN A 40 16.72 -5.11 -6.57
CA ASN A 40 18.08 -4.67 -6.92
C ASN A 40 18.90 -4.18 -5.71
N ARG A 41 18.67 -4.68 -4.50
CA ARG A 41 19.40 -4.25 -3.28
C ARG A 41 20.92 -4.43 -3.38
N GLN A 42 21.38 -5.47 -4.06
CA GLN A 42 22.80 -5.87 -4.09
C GLN A 42 23.75 -4.81 -4.69
N PRO A 43 23.47 -4.20 -5.85
CA PRO A 43 24.32 -3.13 -6.40
C PRO A 43 24.52 -1.96 -5.45
N PHE A 44 23.48 -1.53 -4.75
CA PHE A 44 23.55 -0.43 -3.80
C PHE A 44 24.37 -0.80 -2.56
N ARG A 45 24.12 -2.00 -2.01
CA ARG A 45 24.90 -2.52 -0.87
C ARG A 45 26.37 -2.62 -1.18
N ALA A 46 26.76 -3.09 -2.38
CA ALA A 46 28.14 -3.21 -2.82
C ALA A 46 28.86 -1.85 -2.92
N LYS A 47 28.13 -0.75 -3.04
CA LYS A 47 28.64 0.64 -3.10
C LYS A 47 28.42 1.42 -1.81
N ASN A 48 27.97 0.77 -0.71
CA ASN A 48 27.60 1.42 0.55
C ASN A 48 26.56 2.52 0.38
N ILE A 49 25.64 2.38 -0.59
CA ILE A 49 24.51 3.29 -0.78
C ILE A 49 23.34 2.75 0.02
N TYR A 50 22.81 3.54 0.95
CA TYR A 50 21.69 3.17 1.78
C TYR A 50 20.38 3.24 0.98
N LEU A 51 19.60 2.15 1.00
CA LEU A 51 18.24 2.14 0.48
C LEU A 51 17.26 2.32 1.64
N TYR A 52 16.43 3.34 1.56
CA TYR A 52 15.36 3.56 2.53
C TYR A 52 14.18 2.63 2.23
N LEU A 53 14.39 1.36 2.54
CA LEU A 53 13.44 0.26 2.31
C LEU A 53 13.22 -0.53 3.59
N GLN A 54 11.99 -0.99 3.75
CA GLN A 54 11.66 -2.00 4.77
C GLN A 54 12.27 -3.36 4.41
N GLU A 55 12.21 -4.29 5.36
CA GLU A 55 12.58 -5.67 5.10
C GLU A 55 11.70 -6.28 4.00
N ARG A 56 12.27 -7.20 3.22
CA ARG A 56 11.62 -7.81 2.05
C ARG A 56 10.26 -8.42 2.40
N GLU A 57 10.17 -9.10 3.54
CA GLU A 57 8.91 -9.71 4.00
C GLU A 57 7.85 -8.65 4.30
N THR A 58 8.22 -7.54 4.93
CA THR A 58 7.32 -6.41 5.20
C THR A 58 6.78 -5.82 3.90
N ILE A 59 7.65 -5.60 2.92
CA ILE A 59 7.25 -5.12 1.58
C ILE A 59 6.26 -6.10 0.95
N ALA A 60 6.55 -7.39 0.97
CA ALA A 60 5.71 -8.42 0.39
C ALA A 60 4.33 -8.53 1.06
N ILE A 61 4.25 -8.31 2.38
CA ILE A 61 2.99 -8.25 3.13
C ILE A 61 2.20 -6.99 2.75
N CYS A 62 2.82 -5.81 2.81
CA CYS A 62 2.15 -4.53 2.58
C CYS A 62 1.66 -4.34 1.12
N HIS A 63 2.35 -4.93 0.15
CA HIS A 63 1.96 -4.86 -1.27
C HIS A 63 0.85 -5.85 -1.66
N ASP A 64 0.47 -6.77 -0.77
CA ASP A 64 -0.61 -7.75 -0.99
C ASP A 64 -1.69 -7.59 0.08
N LYS A 65 -2.81 -6.97 -0.28
CA LYS A 65 -3.89 -6.65 0.65
C LYS A 65 -4.49 -7.88 1.35
N ARG A 66 -4.41 -9.06 0.72
CA ARG A 66 -4.84 -10.31 1.35
C ARG A 66 -3.84 -10.73 2.45
N ARG A 67 -2.54 -10.77 2.14
CA ARG A 67 -1.50 -11.08 3.12
C ARG A 67 -1.50 -10.08 4.28
N LEU A 68 -1.70 -8.79 3.97
CA LEU A 68 -1.82 -7.75 4.99
C LEU A 68 -3.02 -7.99 5.91
N ALA A 69 -4.19 -8.31 5.36
CA ALA A 69 -5.37 -8.62 6.17
C ALA A 69 -5.15 -9.87 7.04
N GLU A 70 -4.55 -10.93 6.49
CA GLU A 70 -4.19 -12.15 7.23
C GLU A 70 -3.21 -11.84 8.38
N PHE A 71 -2.17 -11.05 8.11
CA PHE A 71 -1.18 -10.62 9.10
C PHE A 71 -1.80 -9.80 10.23
N LEU A 72 -2.61 -8.79 9.89
CA LEU A 72 -3.28 -7.93 10.87
C LEU A 72 -4.29 -8.71 11.71
N THR A 73 -5.04 -9.63 11.10
CA THR A 73 -5.96 -10.53 11.82
C THR A 73 -5.21 -11.41 12.83
N ALA A 74 -4.07 -11.98 12.44
CA ALA A 74 -3.23 -12.78 13.34
C ALA A 74 -2.67 -11.93 14.50
N ALA A 75 -2.40 -10.65 14.26
CA ALA A 75 -2.01 -9.67 15.26
C ALA A 75 -3.20 -9.14 16.11
N LYS A 76 -4.43 -9.64 15.88
CA LYS A 76 -5.68 -9.19 16.54
C LYS A 76 -6.03 -7.72 16.28
N ILE A 77 -5.55 -7.16 15.19
CA ILE A 77 -5.92 -5.83 14.72
C ILE A 77 -7.20 -5.97 13.87
N LEU A 78 -8.19 -5.11 14.12
CA LEU A 78 -9.45 -5.14 13.40
C LEU A 78 -9.21 -4.77 11.93
N VAL A 79 -9.71 -5.62 11.04
CA VAL A 79 -9.70 -5.42 9.60
C VAL A 79 -11.09 -5.72 9.03
N PRO A 80 -11.47 -5.10 7.90
CA PRO A 80 -12.71 -5.46 7.24
C PRO A 80 -12.76 -6.94 6.90
N THR A 81 -13.87 -7.61 7.21
CA THR A 81 -14.06 -9.02 6.86
C THR A 81 -13.86 -9.19 5.36
N THR A 82 -12.82 -9.94 4.99
CA THR A 82 -12.43 -10.17 3.60
C THR A 82 -12.63 -11.65 3.29
N ALA A 83 -13.35 -11.95 2.24
CA ALA A 83 -13.67 -13.33 1.89
C ALA A 83 -13.79 -13.54 0.38
N GLN A 84 -13.84 -14.81 -0.03
CA GLN A 84 -14.15 -15.18 -1.39
C GLN A 84 -15.61 -14.84 -1.73
N PRO A 85 -15.93 -14.50 -2.98
CA PRO A 85 -17.29 -14.09 -3.36
C PRO A 85 -18.40 -15.04 -2.89
N GLY A 86 -18.15 -16.35 -2.90
CA GLY A 86 -19.14 -17.35 -2.49
C GLY A 86 -19.45 -17.41 -1.00
N SER A 87 -18.58 -16.90 -0.12
CA SER A 87 -18.77 -16.90 1.33
C SER A 87 -19.35 -15.60 1.89
N LEU A 88 -19.45 -14.55 1.07
CA LEU A 88 -20.02 -13.24 1.45
C LEU A 88 -21.49 -13.09 1.06
N LYS A 89 -22.20 -14.17 0.84
CA LYS A 89 -23.62 -14.15 0.46
C LYS A 89 -24.44 -13.35 1.46
N ASN A 90 -25.26 -12.43 0.93
CA ASN A 90 -26.26 -11.63 1.66
C ASN A 90 -25.74 -10.52 2.60
N ASN A 91 -24.45 -10.19 2.60
CA ASN A 91 -23.90 -9.11 3.43
C ASN A 91 -23.64 -7.84 2.62
N PHE A 92 -24.64 -7.41 1.80
CA PHE A 92 -24.51 -6.20 1.01
C PHE A 92 -24.79 -4.92 1.82
N PRO A 93 -24.18 -3.79 1.44
CA PRO A 93 -23.17 -3.64 0.37
C PRO A 93 -21.79 -4.20 0.74
N LEU A 94 -21.07 -4.67 -0.29
CA LEU A 94 -19.67 -5.05 -0.16
C LEU A 94 -18.78 -4.01 -0.86
N PHE A 95 -17.49 -4.07 -0.58
CA PHE A 95 -16.49 -3.29 -1.30
C PHE A 95 -15.52 -4.23 -1.99
N THR A 96 -15.25 -3.99 -3.29
CA THR A 96 -14.26 -4.75 -4.03
C THR A 96 -13.10 -3.87 -4.47
N LYS A 97 -11.88 -4.42 -4.39
CA LYS A 97 -10.63 -3.75 -4.79
C LYS A 97 -9.60 -4.77 -5.25
N ARG A 98 -8.65 -4.30 -6.07
CA ARG A 98 -7.53 -5.15 -6.50
C ARG A 98 -6.72 -5.64 -5.31
N ARG A 99 -6.33 -6.92 -5.34
CA ARG A 99 -5.44 -7.52 -4.34
C ARG A 99 -4.09 -6.80 -4.30
N ARG A 100 -3.50 -6.53 -5.47
CA ARG A 100 -2.25 -5.76 -5.61
C ARG A 100 -2.50 -4.51 -6.45
N GLY A 101 -1.78 -3.44 -6.18
CA GLY A 101 -1.89 -2.17 -6.89
C GLY A 101 -2.40 -1.03 -6.01
N GLU A 102 -2.36 0.17 -6.58
CA GLU A 102 -2.66 1.45 -5.95
C GLU A 102 -3.60 2.29 -6.85
N GLY A 103 -3.94 3.51 -6.41
CA GLY A 103 -4.67 4.49 -7.22
C GLY A 103 -6.18 4.24 -7.36
N GLY A 104 -6.79 3.40 -6.48
CA GLY A 104 -8.24 3.19 -6.49
C GLY A 104 -8.82 2.53 -7.75
N ASN A 105 -7.95 2.06 -8.65
CA ASN A 105 -8.39 1.41 -9.89
C ASN A 105 -9.11 0.09 -9.60
N ASN A 106 -10.24 -0.13 -10.29
CA ASN A 106 -11.09 -1.32 -10.13
C ASN A 106 -11.61 -1.49 -8.69
N CYS A 107 -11.93 -0.37 -8.02
CA CYS A 107 -12.62 -0.36 -6.74
C CYS A 107 -14.08 -0.01 -6.96
N PHE A 108 -15.00 -0.82 -6.41
CA PHE A 108 -16.46 -0.64 -6.58
C PHE A 108 -17.19 -0.99 -5.29
N ILE A 109 -18.32 -0.33 -5.08
CA ILE A 109 -19.33 -0.81 -4.12
C ILE A 109 -20.18 -1.83 -4.86
N VAL A 110 -20.47 -2.93 -4.21
CA VAL A 110 -21.23 -4.06 -4.74
C VAL A 110 -22.54 -4.14 -3.94
N GLU A 111 -23.64 -3.80 -4.57
CA GLU A 111 -24.93 -3.59 -3.91
C GLU A 111 -25.76 -4.88 -3.84
N ASN A 112 -25.49 -5.86 -4.69
CA ASN A 112 -26.31 -7.06 -4.82
C ASN A 112 -25.54 -8.25 -5.40
N GLN A 113 -26.19 -9.42 -5.41
CA GLN A 113 -25.60 -10.68 -5.88
C GLN A 113 -25.23 -10.65 -7.36
N GLY A 114 -26.02 -9.99 -8.21
CA GLY A 114 -25.73 -9.90 -9.65
C GLY A 114 -24.45 -9.10 -9.92
N GLU A 115 -24.24 -8.00 -9.19
CA GLU A 115 -22.99 -7.22 -9.27
C GLU A 115 -21.80 -8.01 -8.69
N LEU A 116 -21.99 -8.76 -7.61
CA LEU A 116 -20.96 -9.64 -7.07
C LEU A 116 -20.48 -10.64 -8.12
N GLU A 117 -21.40 -11.31 -8.80
CA GLU A 117 -21.08 -12.25 -9.87
C GLU A 117 -20.40 -11.59 -11.07
N PHE A 118 -20.89 -10.40 -11.47
CA PHE A 118 -20.29 -9.63 -12.54
C PHE A 118 -18.86 -9.23 -12.23
N TYR A 119 -18.60 -8.60 -11.08
CA TYR A 119 -17.26 -8.14 -10.72
C TYR A 119 -16.30 -9.28 -10.43
N SER A 120 -16.78 -10.39 -9.86
CA SER A 120 -15.94 -11.59 -9.64
C SER A 120 -15.44 -12.21 -10.94
N ARG A 121 -16.27 -12.21 -12.00
CA ARG A 121 -15.86 -12.70 -13.33
C ARG A 121 -14.97 -11.70 -14.05
N LYS A 122 -15.28 -10.41 -13.96
CA LYS A 122 -14.55 -9.36 -14.67
C LYS A 122 -13.18 -9.05 -14.06
N TYR A 123 -13.07 -9.20 -12.74
CA TYR A 123 -11.85 -8.91 -11.98
C TYR A 123 -11.52 -10.06 -11.01
N PRO A 124 -11.04 -11.19 -11.52
CA PRO A 124 -10.85 -12.42 -10.71
C PRO A 124 -9.82 -12.24 -9.58
N ASP A 125 -8.89 -11.29 -9.71
CA ASP A 125 -7.88 -10.98 -8.70
C ASP A 125 -8.35 -9.97 -7.64
N ASN A 126 -9.58 -9.49 -7.74
CA ASN A 126 -10.11 -8.56 -6.74
C ASN A 126 -10.44 -9.30 -5.44
N LEU A 127 -10.23 -8.59 -4.34
CA LEU A 127 -10.74 -8.95 -3.02
C LEU A 127 -12.13 -8.36 -2.84
N PHE A 128 -12.99 -9.09 -2.13
CA PHE A 128 -14.29 -8.63 -1.69
C PHE A 128 -14.28 -8.56 -0.17
N GLN A 129 -14.79 -7.48 0.37
CA GLN A 129 -14.82 -7.23 1.81
C GLN A 129 -16.09 -6.51 2.22
N GLU A 130 -16.42 -6.52 3.50
CA GLU A 130 -17.49 -5.68 4.03
C GLU A 130 -17.25 -4.21 3.69
N TYR A 131 -18.32 -3.49 3.40
CA TYR A 131 -18.27 -2.06 3.15
C TYR A 131 -18.38 -1.29 4.46
N LEU A 132 -17.28 -0.66 4.88
CA LEU A 132 -17.26 0.17 6.07
C LEU A 132 -17.79 1.58 5.75
N ARG A 133 -18.81 2.01 6.46
CA ARG A 133 -19.35 3.37 6.36
C ARG A 133 -18.66 4.26 7.40
N GLY A 134 -18.44 5.51 7.06
CA GLY A 134 -17.88 6.50 7.99
C GLY A 134 -16.81 7.36 7.37
N LYS A 135 -16.14 8.10 8.24
CA LYS A 135 -14.99 8.91 7.83
C LYS A 135 -13.77 8.03 7.62
N GLU A 136 -13.00 8.36 6.60
CA GLU A 136 -11.75 7.67 6.29
C GLU A 136 -10.56 8.52 6.72
N TYR A 137 -9.60 7.89 7.38
CA TYR A 137 -8.38 8.53 7.86
C TYR A 137 -7.15 7.87 7.24
N SER A 138 -6.14 8.68 6.94
CA SER A 138 -4.77 8.23 6.72
C SER A 138 -3.98 8.54 7.97
N ILE A 139 -3.26 7.54 8.49
CA ILE A 139 -2.37 7.72 9.64
C ILE A 139 -0.93 7.74 9.11
N ASP A 140 -0.31 8.91 9.10
CA ASP A 140 1.11 9.02 8.77
C ASP A 140 1.92 8.64 10.00
N TRP A 141 2.80 7.66 9.84
CA TRP A 141 3.63 7.11 10.91
C TRP A 141 5.10 7.29 10.58
N PHE A 142 5.84 7.86 11.51
CA PHE A 142 7.29 7.93 11.45
C PHE A 142 7.89 7.36 12.73
N SER A 143 8.81 6.41 12.60
CA SER A 143 9.45 5.73 13.73
C SER A 143 10.97 5.72 13.59
N ASP A 144 11.65 5.46 14.70
CA ASP A 144 13.06 5.11 14.71
C ASP A 144 13.29 3.67 14.16
N ARG A 145 14.55 3.24 14.12
CA ARG A 145 14.91 1.89 13.65
C ARG A 145 14.48 0.77 14.59
N ALA A 146 14.18 1.07 15.84
CA ALA A 146 13.66 0.10 16.81
C ALA A 146 12.13 -0.02 16.75
N GLY A 147 11.46 0.79 15.91
CA GLY A 147 10.02 0.81 15.77
C GLY A 147 9.32 1.76 16.75
N ASN A 148 10.07 2.51 17.58
CA ASN A 148 9.43 3.47 18.47
C ASN A 148 8.86 4.65 17.68
N PRO A 149 7.60 5.03 17.91
CA PRO A 149 7.00 6.14 17.20
C PRO A 149 7.67 7.47 17.56
N ILE A 150 8.06 8.23 16.53
CA ILE A 150 8.56 9.60 16.64
C ILE A 150 7.43 10.57 16.37
N LEU A 151 6.59 10.25 15.38
CA LEU A 151 5.48 11.09 14.96
C LEU A 151 4.34 10.23 14.42
N ILE A 152 3.10 10.54 14.86
CA ILE A 152 1.87 9.95 14.36
C ILE A 152 0.92 11.11 14.01
N VAL A 153 0.49 11.19 12.76
CA VAL A 153 -0.37 12.28 12.27
C VAL A 153 -1.62 11.70 11.59
N PRO A 154 -2.74 11.61 12.30
CA PRO A 154 -4.01 11.25 11.69
C PRO A 154 -4.52 12.38 10.79
N ARG A 155 -4.92 12.02 9.56
CA ARG A 155 -5.52 12.95 8.60
C ARG A 155 -6.85 12.40 8.08
N GLU A 156 -7.94 13.14 8.31
CA GLU A 156 -9.23 12.85 7.66
C GLU A 156 -9.11 13.10 6.16
N ARG A 157 -9.55 12.15 5.35
CA ARG A 157 -9.55 12.22 3.89
C ARG A 157 -10.82 12.95 3.42
N ILE A 158 -10.69 14.25 3.15
CA ILE A 158 -11.84 15.10 2.76
C ILE A 158 -12.17 14.90 1.28
N MET A 159 -11.17 14.97 0.41
CA MET A 159 -11.35 14.76 -1.02
C MET A 159 -10.36 13.71 -1.52
N VAL A 160 -10.90 12.67 -2.15
CA VAL A 160 -10.12 11.57 -2.74
C VAL A 160 -10.43 11.48 -4.23
N ARG A 161 -9.40 11.45 -5.07
CA ARG A 161 -9.51 11.25 -6.51
C ARG A 161 -8.55 10.14 -6.94
N ASN A 162 -9.05 9.15 -7.63
CA ASN A 162 -8.25 7.99 -8.08
C ASN A 162 -7.46 7.33 -6.94
N GLY A 163 -8.04 7.27 -5.73
CA GLY A 163 -7.39 6.70 -4.53
C GLY A 163 -6.34 7.60 -3.88
N GLU A 164 -6.02 8.75 -4.47
CA GLU A 164 -5.10 9.75 -3.90
C GLU A 164 -5.87 10.83 -3.14
N VAL A 165 -5.32 11.25 -2.01
CA VAL A 165 -5.91 12.31 -1.18
C VAL A 165 -5.50 13.67 -1.72
N TRP A 166 -6.47 14.44 -2.24
CA TRP A 166 -6.27 15.80 -2.73
C TRP A 166 -6.46 16.85 -1.63
N GLU A 167 -7.34 16.57 -0.68
CA GLU A 167 -7.57 17.42 0.48
C GLU A 167 -7.69 16.56 1.73
N SER A 168 -6.99 16.94 2.77
CA SER A 168 -7.06 16.28 4.07
C SER A 168 -7.07 17.31 5.19
N ARG A 169 -7.63 16.90 6.33
CA ARG A 169 -7.61 17.69 7.57
C ARG A 169 -6.89 16.90 8.65
N VAL A 170 -5.87 17.51 9.23
CA VAL A 170 -5.16 16.92 10.39
C VAL A 170 -6.11 16.89 11.59
N HIS A 171 -6.19 15.73 12.22
CA HIS A 171 -6.93 15.50 13.45
C HIS A 171 -5.97 15.00 14.53
N MET A 172 -5.73 15.81 15.55
CA MET A 172 -4.94 15.40 16.71
C MET A 172 -5.84 14.73 17.76
N ASP A 173 -6.58 13.72 17.35
CA ASP A 173 -7.46 12.93 18.22
C ASP A 173 -6.66 11.82 18.90
N LYS A 174 -6.69 11.79 20.24
CA LYS A 174 -5.97 10.78 21.02
C LYS A 174 -6.42 9.35 20.69
N GLY A 175 -7.71 9.13 20.46
CA GLY A 175 -8.21 7.80 20.11
C GLY A 175 -7.66 7.28 18.79
N LEU A 176 -7.30 8.18 17.84
CA LEU A 176 -6.66 7.81 16.58
C LEU A 176 -5.13 7.68 16.69
N ILE A 177 -4.52 8.29 17.71
CA ILE A 177 -3.08 8.25 17.95
C ILE A 177 -2.69 7.02 18.77
N ASP A 178 -3.55 6.64 19.72
CA ASP A 178 -3.31 5.55 20.68
C ASP A 178 -3.83 4.19 20.17
N ALA A 179 -4.54 4.16 19.01
CA ALA A 179 -5.10 2.95 18.41
C ALA A 179 -4.05 2.16 17.61
#